data_940b2eef6205c68bac1d1c754f7a126a
#
_entry.id   940b2eef6205c68bac1d1c754f7a126a
#
_cell.length_a   1.000
_cell.length_b   1.000
_cell.length_c   1.000
_cell.angle_alpha   90.00
_cell.angle_beta   90.00
_cell.angle_gamma   90.00
#
_symmetry.space_group_name_H-M   'P 1'
#
loop_
_entity.id
_entity.type
_entity.pdbx_description
1 polymer ?
#
loop_
_entity_poly.entity_id
_entity_poly.type
_entity_poly.pdbx_seq_one_letter_code
_entity_poly.pdbx_strand_id
1 'polypeptide(L)'
;MHRKKLEEIRRLWSRRRALQGIGALGLGASACKDDGGNGDGTTSGDGSSGDASTGGSSSGAGSSSGGSEAGSSGGDSSGDTGPVASDCEAPSDLGADALLAPVEHIVVLMMENRSFDHMFGSLALAEGRAIEGLSGREVNPDAMGNDVGVHALQDTVVEFDPPHGWDASHAQWNQGANDGFVTEYTADGAPVPDEVMGYLTRALAPVSYTLADNYALCERWFASVMGPTWPNRFYLHLATSGGMKTNDPISSLGLPSIFDRLDDAGVSNRYYSSNLPFVLVYGKTEGIGQIADFFDDAAAGTLPQFSIVDPVLTANGTIGNDDHPPADIAMGQAFIASIYQALAASPLWERTLLVITYDEHGGFFDHVPPPTTTDAMAEFEQLGFRVPAIVIGGMVKRGCAITTQFDHVSVAATATRKWSLEPLTDRVGATNDLSSCIDPAFLDAPQPPVALPMTVVRRPRIFDEAQRERGQIELARACAQLGHDDAAQRRAAAAAIDAVLTWGQRLGVVRVVDDD
;
A
#
# COMPACT_ATOMS: atom_id res chain seq x y z
N MET A 1 21.24 10.15 -23.31
CA MET A 1 21.45 9.02 -22.39
C MET A 1 20.27 8.04 -22.46
N HIS A 2 19.05 8.51 -22.50
CA HIS A 2 17.77 7.78 -22.54
C HIS A 2 17.67 6.69 -23.63
N ARG A 3 18.01 7.02 -24.86
CA ARG A 3 17.86 6.12 -26.01
C ARG A 3 18.70 4.85 -25.93
N LYS A 4 19.91 4.92 -25.33
CA LYS A 4 20.80 3.77 -25.14
C LYS A 4 20.30 2.81 -24.05
N LYS A 5 19.77 3.34 -22.94
CA LYS A 5 19.17 2.52 -21.88
C LYS A 5 17.95 1.74 -22.37
N LEU A 6 17.09 2.37 -23.18
CA LEU A 6 15.92 1.73 -23.74
C LEU A 6 16.24 0.66 -24.79
N GLU A 7 17.33 0.83 -25.56
CA GLU A 7 17.84 -0.22 -26.47
C GLU A 7 18.42 -1.42 -25.71
N GLU A 8 18.99 -1.20 -24.54
CA GLU A 8 19.54 -2.25 -23.68
C GLU A 8 18.43 -3.08 -23.03
N ILE A 9 17.36 -2.43 -22.57
CA ILE A 9 16.14 -3.09 -22.08
C ILE A 9 15.55 -3.95 -23.19
N ARG A 10 15.42 -3.45 -24.42
CA ARG A 10 14.94 -4.21 -25.58
C ARG A 10 15.81 -5.45 -25.85
N ARG A 11 17.13 -5.34 -25.74
CA ARG A 11 18.06 -6.47 -25.95
C ARG A 11 17.93 -7.54 -24.88
N LEU A 12 17.76 -7.16 -23.63
CA LEU A 12 17.56 -8.10 -22.52
C LEU A 12 16.23 -8.85 -22.66
N TRP A 13 15.17 -8.15 -23.05
CA TRP A 13 13.85 -8.75 -23.26
C TRP A 13 13.80 -9.66 -24.50
N SER A 14 14.42 -9.27 -25.60
CA SER A 14 14.49 -10.11 -26.79
C SER A 14 15.28 -11.40 -26.54
N ARG A 15 16.32 -11.36 -25.72
CA ARG A 15 17.10 -12.55 -25.33
C ARG A 15 16.31 -13.49 -24.41
N ARG A 16 15.54 -12.95 -23.42
CA ARG A 16 14.68 -13.78 -22.55
C ARG A 16 13.53 -14.41 -23.34
N ARG A 17 12.88 -13.72 -24.28
CA ARG A 17 11.87 -14.30 -25.17
C ARG A 17 12.43 -15.42 -26.06
N ALA A 18 13.65 -15.28 -26.54
CA ALA A 18 14.31 -16.34 -27.33
C ALA A 18 14.60 -17.60 -26.49
N LEU A 19 14.92 -17.44 -25.21
CA LEU A 19 15.12 -18.55 -24.28
C LEU A 19 13.80 -19.23 -23.84
N GLN A 20 12.73 -18.46 -23.71
CA GLN A 20 11.38 -19.00 -23.39
C GLN A 20 10.71 -19.68 -24.60
N GLY A 21 10.99 -19.23 -25.82
CA GLY A 21 10.51 -19.87 -27.06
C GLY A 21 11.14 -21.24 -27.33
N ILE A 22 12.28 -21.57 -26.72
CA ILE A 22 12.95 -22.86 -26.85
C ILE A 22 12.41 -23.89 -25.83
N GLY A 23 11.84 -23.42 -24.71
CA GLY A 23 11.23 -24.29 -23.70
C GLY A 23 9.81 -24.79 -24.03
N ALA A 24 9.10 -24.15 -24.96
CA ALA A 24 7.71 -24.49 -25.30
C ALA A 24 7.54 -25.48 -26.46
N LEU A 25 8.62 -25.92 -27.09
CA LEU A 25 8.60 -26.87 -28.23
C LEU A 25 9.08 -28.29 -27.91
N GLY A 26 9.19 -28.66 -26.64
CA GLY A 26 9.74 -29.95 -26.23
C GLY A 26 8.90 -30.75 -25.24
N LEU A 27 7.58 -30.90 -25.42
CA LEU A 27 6.79 -31.93 -24.75
C LEU A 27 5.61 -32.37 -25.64
N GLY A 28 5.92 -33.28 -26.54
CA GLY A 28 4.94 -34.05 -27.29
C GLY A 28 5.44 -35.45 -27.51
N ALA A 29 4.78 -36.40 -26.83
CA ALA A 29 4.73 -37.84 -27.08
C ALA A 29 5.96 -38.72 -26.74
N SER A 30 5.87 -39.61 -25.77
CA SER A 30 5.56 -41.01 -26.02
C SER A 30 5.67 -41.86 -24.75
N ALA A 31 4.79 -42.82 -24.71
CA ALA A 31 4.49 -43.77 -23.66
C ALA A 31 5.52 -44.90 -23.45
N CYS A 32 5.40 -45.48 -22.22
CA CYS A 32 5.62 -46.92 -21.84
C CYS A 32 7.00 -47.54 -21.90
N LYS A 33 7.57 -47.98 -20.79
CA LYS A 33 7.59 -49.37 -20.33
C LYS A 33 8.49 -49.57 -19.11
N ASP A 34 7.97 -50.44 -18.24
CA ASP A 34 8.48 -51.22 -17.15
C ASP A 34 9.98 -51.62 -17.13
N ASP A 35 10.54 -51.68 -15.93
CA ASP A 35 10.99 -52.85 -15.17
C ASP A 35 12.01 -52.49 -14.10
N GLY A 36 11.77 -52.79 -12.83
CA GLY A 36 12.25 -53.90 -12.04
C GLY A 36 13.60 -53.72 -11.38
N GLY A 37 13.63 -53.84 -10.01
CA GLY A 37 14.82 -54.33 -9.34
C GLY A 37 15.23 -53.68 -8.03
N ASN A 38 14.70 -54.11 -6.94
CA ASN A 38 15.26 -54.68 -5.72
C ASN A 38 16.62 -54.23 -5.14
N GLY A 39 16.65 -54.05 -3.81
CA GLY A 39 17.80 -54.16 -2.93
C GLY A 39 17.73 -53.18 -1.76
N ASP A 40 17.18 -53.48 -0.71
CA ASP A 40 17.55 -54.17 0.58
C ASP A 40 18.75 -53.56 1.31
N GLY A 41 18.57 -53.28 2.63
CA GLY A 41 19.67 -53.05 3.56
C GLY A 41 19.33 -52.12 4.75
N THR A 42 18.55 -52.58 5.70
CA THR A 42 18.72 -52.72 7.18
C THR A 42 19.92 -52.03 7.80
N THR A 43 19.75 -51.32 8.91
CA THR A 43 19.88 -51.63 10.35
C THR A 43 19.98 -50.35 11.15
N SER A 44 19.11 -50.06 12.09
CA SER A 44 19.05 -50.33 13.54
C SER A 44 20.09 -49.63 14.43
N GLY A 45 19.62 -49.03 15.52
CA GLY A 45 20.33 -48.68 16.73
C GLY A 45 19.79 -47.43 17.37
N ASP A 46 18.92 -47.45 18.24
CA ASP A 46 18.80 -47.73 19.68
C ASP A 46 19.61 -46.78 20.58
N GLY A 47 18.92 -46.30 21.64
CA GLY A 47 19.49 -45.89 22.93
C GLY A 47 19.01 -44.51 23.39
N SER A 48 17.94 -44.40 24.12
CA SER A 48 17.75 -44.60 25.58
C SER A 48 18.19 -43.39 26.41
N SER A 49 17.22 -42.75 26.98
CA SER A 49 16.80 -42.65 28.42
C SER A 49 17.54 -41.67 29.33
N GLY A 50 16.76 -41.05 30.18
CA GLY A 50 17.10 -40.56 31.54
C GLY A 50 16.51 -39.17 31.80
N ASP A 51 15.43 -39.10 32.35
CA ASP A 51 14.92 -39.13 33.73
C ASP A 51 15.32 -37.96 34.64
N ALA A 52 14.26 -37.29 35.09
CA ALA A 52 13.85 -36.96 36.46
C ALA A 52 14.60 -35.81 37.15
N SER A 53 14.04 -34.90 37.84
CA SER A 53 12.95 -34.83 38.80
C SER A 53 13.06 -33.56 39.63
N THR A 54 11.92 -33.11 40.13
CA THR A 54 11.61 -32.51 41.44
C THR A 54 12.17 -31.12 41.74
N GLY A 55 11.45 -30.20 42.28
CA GLY A 55 10.30 -30.11 43.11
C GLY A 55 10.34 -28.83 43.92
N GLY A 56 9.22 -28.45 44.52
CA GLY A 56 9.16 -27.60 45.72
C GLY A 56 8.45 -26.26 45.55
N SER A 57 7.26 -26.17 45.80
CA SER A 57 6.39 -25.68 46.87
C SER A 57 6.89 -24.51 47.72
N SER A 58 6.08 -23.47 47.80
CA SER A 58 5.34 -22.97 48.97
C SER A 58 4.94 -21.51 48.78
N SER A 59 3.66 -21.20 48.70
CA SER A 59 2.75 -20.79 49.79
C SER A 59 3.06 -19.43 50.42
N GLY A 60 2.10 -18.55 50.33
CA GLY A 60 2.02 -17.34 51.14
C GLY A 60 0.72 -16.58 50.86
N ALA A 61 -0.26 -16.83 51.69
CA ALA A 61 -1.56 -16.19 51.71
C ALA A 61 -1.52 -14.82 52.41
N GLY A 62 -2.44 -13.93 52.04
CA GLY A 62 -2.67 -12.70 52.79
C GLY A 62 -3.93 -12.00 52.29
N SER A 63 -5.00 -12.24 53.00
CA SER A 63 -6.36 -11.71 52.86
C SER A 63 -6.51 -10.28 53.37
N SER A 64 -7.47 -9.53 52.80
CA SER A 64 -8.65 -8.93 53.48
C SER A 64 -9.22 -7.81 52.63
N SER A 65 -10.39 -7.93 52.11
CA SER A 65 -11.74 -7.62 52.63
C SER A 65 -12.09 -6.13 52.60
N GLY A 66 -13.15 -5.82 51.85
CA GLY A 66 -13.90 -4.59 51.92
C GLY A 66 -14.96 -4.57 50.87
N GLY A 67 -16.15 -5.08 51.16
CA GLY A 67 -17.32 -5.07 50.28
C GLY A 67 -18.14 -3.80 50.45
N SER A 68 -18.95 -3.51 49.49
CA SER A 68 -20.31 -3.00 49.65
C SER A 68 -21.15 -3.18 48.41
N GLU A 69 -22.32 -3.67 48.65
CA GLU A 69 -23.43 -4.04 47.76
C GLU A 69 -23.99 -2.87 46.96
N ALA A 70 -24.47 -3.10 45.82
CA ALA A 70 -25.73 -3.60 45.26
C ALA A 70 -26.44 -2.54 44.47
N GLY A 71 -26.81 -2.88 43.26
CA GLY A 71 -27.68 -2.11 42.37
C GLY A 71 -27.99 -2.89 41.12
N SER A 72 -28.88 -3.88 41.21
CA SER A 72 -29.46 -4.59 40.09
C SER A 72 -30.39 -3.67 39.33
N SER A 73 -30.14 -3.45 38.04
CA SER A 73 -31.19 -3.14 37.05
C SER A 73 -30.88 -3.88 35.77
N GLY A 74 -31.65 -4.94 35.52
CA GLY A 74 -31.64 -5.66 34.28
C GLY A 74 -32.06 -4.74 33.12
N GLY A 75 -31.21 -4.65 32.14
CA GLY A 75 -31.50 -4.14 30.82
C GLY A 75 -31.03 -5.20 29.84
N ASP A 76 -31.97 -5.84 29.15
CA ASP A 76 -31.73 -6.61 27.96
C ASP A 76 -30.97 -5.73 26.96
N SER A 77 -29.68 -5.88 26.87
CA SER A 77 -28.90 -5.35 25.76
C SER A 77 -28.76 -6.47 24.75
N SER A 78 -29.54 -6.40 23.66
CA SER A 78 -29.20 -7.02 22.41
C SER A 78 -27.75 -6.64 22.07
N GLY A 79 -26.85 -7.60 22.16
CA GLY A 79 -25.42 -7.39 21.98
C GLY A 79 -25.15 -6.82 20.59
N ASP A 80 -24.75 -5.58 20.56
CA ASP A 80 -24.06 -4.99 19.43
C ASP A 80 -22.71 -5.70 19.32
N THR A 81 -22.57 -6.59 18.32
CA THR A 81 -21.33 -7.32 18.03
C THR A 81 -20.37 -6.50 17.17
N GLY A 82 -20.38 -5.20 17.31
CA GLY A 82 -19.43 -4.30 16.65
C GLY A 82 -17.98 -4.60 17.08
N PRO A 83 -16.99 -4.18 16.27
CA PRO A 83 -15.58 -4.37 16.61
C PRO A 83 -15.24 -3.73 17.96
N VAL A 84 -14.49 -4.46 18.79
CA VAL A 84 -14.02 -3.94 20.08
C VAL A 84 -12.95 -2.88 19.80
N ALA A 85 -13.06 -1.69 20.43
CA ALA A 85 -12.03 -0.66 20.33
C ALA A 85 -10.75 -1.12 21.04
N SER A 86 -9.59 -0.79 20.44
CA SER A 86 -8.28 -1.04 21.04
C SER A 86 -7.95 0.01 22.08
N ASP A 87 -7.16 -0.39 23.08
CA ASP A 87 -6.39 0.55 23.88
C ASP A 87 -5.09 0.86 23.11
N CYS A 88 -5.03 2.02 22.45
CA CYS A 88 -3.92 2.39 21.58
C CYS A 88 -2.58 2.52 22.30
N GLU A 89 -2.62 2.77 23.61
CA GLU A 89 -1.46 2.95 24.47
C GLU A 89 -1.17 1.72 25.34
N ALA A 90 -1.97 0.66 25.23
CA ALA A 90 -1.76 -0.54 26.01
C ALA A 90 -0.33 -1.09 25.80
N PRO A 91 0.43 -1.27 26.89
CA PRO A 91 1.76 -1.84 26.77
C PRO A 91 1.66 -3.28 26.28
N SER A 92 2.55 -3.66 25.35
CA SER A 92 2.69 -5.05 24.92
C SER A 92 4.05 -5.58 25.38
N ASP A 93 4.04 -6.67 26.12
CA ASP A 93 5.26 -7.42 26.46
C ASP A 93 5.74 -8.32 25.32
N LEU A 94 4.95 -8.38 24.22
CA LEU A 94 5.29 -9.19 23.05
C LEU A 94 6.25 -8.44 22.13
N GLY A 95 7.32 -9.13 21.73
CA GLY A 95 8.20 -8.63 20.68
C GLY A 95 7.55 -8.66 19.29
N ALA A 96 8.13 -7.92 18.34
CA ALA A 96 7.64 -7.82 16.96
C ALA A 96 7.43 -9.17 16.28
N ASP A 97 8.32 -10.15 16.52
CA ASP A 97 8.21 -11.50 15.95
C ASP A 97 6.94 -12.21 16.43
N ALA A 98 6.60 -12.08 17.71
CA ALA A 98 5.39 -12.68 18.27
C ALA A 98 4.12 -11.99 17.78
N LEU A 99 4.14 -10.67 17.62
CA LEU A 99 3.03 -9.88 17.06
C LEU A 99 2.75 -10.24 15.61
N LEU A 100 3.78 -10.42 14.80
CA LEU A 100 3.66 -10.77 13.39
C LEU A 100 3.48 -12.27 13.12
N ALA A 101 3.72 -13.14 14.12
CA ALA A 101 3.67 -14.60 13.94
C ALA A 101 2.35 -15.11 13.31
N PRO A 102 1.14 -14.68 13.75
CA PRO A 102 -0.12 -15.18 13.21
C PRO A 102 -0.53 -14.55 11.85
N VAL A 103 0.16 -13.50 11.37
CA VAL A 103 -0.08 -12.93 10.04
C VAL A 103 0.39 -13.94 8.98
N GLU A 104 -0.49 -14.44 8.14
CA GLU A 104 -0.15 -15.40 7.07
C GLU A 104 -0.11 -14.75 5.69
N HIS A 105 -0.88 -13.67 5.51
CA HIS A 105 -0.99 -12.95 4.24
C HIS A 105 -0.74 -11.46 4.44
N ILE A 106 0.13 -10.88 3.62
CA ILE A 106 0.35 -9.43 3.53
C ILE A 106 -0.09 -8.99 2.14
N VAL A 107 -1.04 -8.07 2.09
CA VAL A 107 -1.53 -7.44 0.86
C VAL A 107 -1.21 -5.96 0.93
N VAL A 108 -0.54 -5.43 -0.09
CA VAL A 108 -0.19 -4.01 -0.18
C VAL A 108 -0.93 -3.40 -1.37
N LEU A 109 -1.73 -2.38 -1.11
CA LEU A 109 -2.36 -1.54 -2.10
C LEU A 109 -1.66 -0.18 -2.09
N MET A 110 -1.00 0.18 -3.19
CA MET A 110 -0.35 1.48 -3.34
C MET A 110 -1.10 2.33 -4.35
N MET A 111 -1.74 3.38 -3.85
CA MET A 111 -2.41 4.43 -4.61
C MET A 111 -1.41 5.52 -5.05
N GLU A 112 -1.86 6.60 -5.68
CA GLU A 112 -1.00 7.63 -6.23
C GLU A 112 -1.34 9.05 -5.76
N ASN A 113 -0.29 9.77 -5.44
CA ASN A 113 -0.13 11.22 -5.47
C ASN A 113 -1.08 12.00 -4.55
N ARG A 114 -1.08 11.67 -3.24
CA ARG A 114 -1.80 12.46 -2.23
C ARG A 114 -1.00 12.56 -0.93
N SER A 115 -1.00 13.75 -0.32
CA SER A 115 -0.41 13.93 1.00
C SER A 115 -1.35 13.47 2.11
N PHE A 116 -0.80 13.24 3.31
CA PHE A 116 -1.58 12.90 4.49
C PHE A 116 -2.57 14.00 4.86
N ASP A 117 -2.14 15.26 4.87
CA ASP A 117 -3.02 16.38 5.21
C ASP A 117 -4.13 16.59 4.19
N HIS A 118 -3.83 16.40 2.89
CA HIS A 118 -4.84 16.46 1.84
C HIS A 118 -5.95 15.42 2.06
N MET A 119 -5.59 14.20 2.46
CA MET A 119 -6.57 13.12 2.66
C MET A 119 -7.20 13.12 4.05
N PHE A 120 -6.42 13.30 5.12
CA PHE A 120 -6.84 13.07 6.50
C PHE A 120 -6.68 14.26 7.44
N GLY A 121 -6.07 15.35 6.98
CA GLY A 121 -5.84 16.53 7.83
C GLY A 121 -7.12 17.07 8.47
N SER A 122 -8.27 16.96 7.79
CA SER A 122 -9.56 17.42 8.33
C SER A 122 -10.09 16.55 9.49
N LEU A 123 -9.58 15.34 9.73
CA LEU A 123 -9.97 14.55 10.91
C LEU A 123 -9.66 15.28 12.22
N ALA A 124 -8.51 15.96 12.29
CA ALA A 124 -8.18 16.79 13.44
C ALA A 124 -8.99 18.09 13.43
N LEU A 125 -8.96 18.81 12.30
CA LEU A 125 -9.55 20.16 12.16
C LEU A 125 -11.08 20.18 12.29
N ALA A 126 -11.76 19.30 11.55
CA ALA A 126 -13.22 19.33 11.44
C ALA A 126 -13.92 18.35 12.40
N GLU A 127 -13.26 17.26 12.78
CA GLU A 127 -13.87 16.19 13.58
C GLU A 127 -13.26 16.07 14.99
N GLY A 128 -12.19 16.84 15.28
CA GLY A 128 -11.55 16.87 16.61
C GLY A 128 -10.84 15.58 17.00
N ARG A 129 -10.50 14.73 16.03
CA ARG A 129 -9.78 13.50 16.28
C ARG A 129 -8.34 13.82 16.72
N ALA A 130 -7.85 13.10 17.74
CA ALA A 130 -6.49 13.26 18.24
C ALA A 130 -5.48 12.58 17.29
N ILE A 131 -5.11 13.30 16.24
CA ILE A 131 -4.09 12.94 15.25
C ILE A 131 -3.22 14.16 14.92
N GLU A 132 -2.03 13.94 14.36
CA GLU A 132 -1.15 15.01 13.84
C GLU A 132 -1.68 15.49 12.46
N GLY A 133 -2.84 16.17 12.47
CA GLY A 133 -3.53 16.72 11.30
C GLY A 133 -3.59 18.24 11.31
N LEU A 134 -4.39 18.82 10.41
CA LEU A 134 -4.52 20.26 10.25
C LEU A 134 -5.17 20.94 11.44
N SER A 135 -4.70 22.17 11.75
CA SER A 135 -5.28 23.06 12.75
C SER A 135 -6.17 24.18 12.16
N GLY A 136 -6.10 24.37 10.84
CA GLY A 136 -6.78 25.45 10.12
C GLY A 136 -6.04 26.79 10.14
N ARG A 137 -4.80 26.81 10.64
CA ARG A 137 -3.94 28.00 10.66
C ARG A 137 -2.77 27.91 9.69
N GLU A 138 -2.62 26.76 9.05
CA GLU A 138 -1.55 26.50 8.09
C GLU A 138 -1.74 27.40 6.88
N VAL A 139 -0.66 28.04 6.48
CA VAL A 139 -0.60 28.94 5.34
C VAL A 139 0.64 28.64 4.52
N ASN A 140 0.57 28.96 3.24
CA ASN A 140 1.69 28.83 2.29
C ASN A 140 1.76 30.12 1.47
N PRO A 141 2.92 30.77 1.28
CA PRO A 141 2.99 32.03 0.57
C PRO A 141 2.79 31.84 -0.93
N ASP A 142 2.06 32.76 -1.56
CA ASP A 142 2.06 32.91 -3.00
C ASP A 142 3.35 33.61 -3.51
N ALA A 143 3.51 33.75 -4.81
CA ALA A 143 4.67 34.41 -5.42
C ALA A 143 4.79 35.91 -5.07
N MET A 144 3.75 36.53 -4.51
CA MET A 144 3.76 37.91 -4.03
C MET A 144 3.98 38.03 -2.51
N GLY A 145 4.06 36.89 -1.81
CA GLY A 145 4.22 36.79 -0.37
C GLY A 145 2.91 36.95 0.42
N ASN A 146 1.76 36.74 -0.21
CA ASN A 146 0.47 36.69 0.52
C ASN A 146 0.23 35.27 1.01
N ASP A 147 -0.32 35.16 2.22
CA ASP A 147 -0.67 33.88 2.83
C ASP A 147 -1.90 33.24 2.14
N VAL A 148 -1.73 32.01 1.67
CA VAL A 148 -2.80 31.14 1.17
C VAL A 148 -3.06 30.05 2.21
N GLY A 149 -4.27 30.05 2.79
CA GLY A 149 -4.63 29.14 3.88
C GLY A 149 -5.16 27.80 3.40
N VAL A 150 -5.09 26.79 4.27
CA VAL A 150 -5.75 25.50 4.04
C VAL A 150 -7.26 25.65 4.00
N HIS A 151 -7.93 24.92 3.12
CA HIS A 151 -9.38 24.99 2.94
C HIS A 151 -9.98 23.64 2.50
N ALA A 152 -11.28 23.45 2.77
CA ALA A 152 -11.99 22.25 2.34
C ALA A 152 -12.27 22.30 0.83
N LEU A 153 -11.88 21.26 0.11
CA LEU A 153 -12.27 21.05 -1.28
C LEU A 153 -13.79 20.83 -1.37
N GLN A 154 -14.37 21.22 -2.50
CA GLN A 154 -15.79 21.04 -2.79
C GLN A 154 -16.05 19.93 -3.82
N ASP A 155 -15.00 19.45 -4.48
CA ASP A 155 -15.05 18.43 -5.52
C ASP A 155 -14.04 17.30 -5.24
N THR A 156 -14.25 16.16 -5.87
CA THR A 156 -13.39 14.99 -5.83
C THR A 156 -12.33 14.99 -6.93
N VAL A 157 -12.36 15.99 -7.80
CA VAL A 157 -11.43 16.14 -8.94
C VAL A 157 -10.59 17.40 -8.77
N VAL A 158 -9.27 17.24 -8.85
CA VAL A 158 -8.30 18.31 -9.07
C VAL A 158 -7.82 18.19 -10.50
N GLU A 159 -8.18 19.16 -11.35
CA GLU A 159 -7.97 19.02 -12.79
C GLU A 159 -6.52 19.22 -13.23
N PHE A 160 -5.77 20.05 -12.52
CA PHE A 160 -4.38 20.34 -12.83
C PHE A 160 -3.47 19.57 -11.88
N ASP A 161 -2.60 18.72 -12.46
CA ASP A 161 -1.67 17.88 -11.71
C ASP A 161 -0.56 18.74 -11.07
N PRO A 162 -0.43 18.78 -9.72
CA PRO A 162 0.59 19.59 -9.09
C PRO A 162 2.00 19.03 -9.35
N PRO A 163 3.05 19.86 -9.44
CA PRO A 163 4.41 19.40 -9.64
C PRO A 163 4.92 18.65 -8.41
N HIS A 164 5.40 17.42 -8.61
CA HIS A 164 5.87 16.51 -7.56
C HIS A 164 7.16 15.75 -7.94
N GLY A 165 7.88 16.25 -8.95
CA GLY A 165 9.21 15.74 -9.30
C GLY A 165 10.25 16.10 -8.23
N TRP A 166 11.47 15.56 -8.36
CA TRP A 166 12.56 15.78 -7.39
C TRP A 166 12.79 17.25 -7.06
N ASP A 167 12.99 18.11 -8.08
CA ASP A 167 13.30 19.51 -7.86
C ASP A 167 12.12 20.27 -7.24
N ALA A 168 10.89 20.00 -7.73
CA ALA A 168 9.68 20.63 -7.20
C ALA A 168 9.43 20.23 -5.74
N SER A 169 9.54 18.94 -5.41
CA SER A 169 9.35 18.46 -4.03
C SER A 169 10.36 19.09 -3.06
N HIS A 170 11.62 19.26 -3.50
CA HIS A 170 12.66 19.94 -2.69
C HIS A 170 12.39 21.44 -2.53
N ALA A 171 11.83 22.09 -3.56
CA ALA A 171 11.43 23.50 -3.48
C ALA A 171 10.21 23.66 -2.54
N GLN A 172 9.23 22.76 -2.59
CA GLN A 172 8.08 22.72 -1.68
C GLN A 172 8.53 22.54 -0.23
N TRP A 173 9.49 21.65 0.01
CA TRP A 173 10.07 21.38 1.33
C TRP A 173 10.87 22.57 1.89
N ASN A 174 11.61 23.29 1.04
CA ASN A 174 12.43 24.44 1.39
C ASN A 174 13.18 24.26 2.72
N GLN A 175 13.97 23.17 2.83
CA GLN A 175 14.78 22.83 4.02
C GLN A 175 13.95 22.66 5.32
N GLY A 176 12.70 22.23 5.22
CA GLY A 176 11.81 21.99 6.35
C GLY A 176 10.85 23.13 6.67
N ALA A 177 10.86 24.21 5.89
CA ALA A 177 9.88 25.28 6.03
C ALA A 177 8.50 24.88 5.50
N ASN A 178 8.44 23.94 4.55
CA ASN A 178 7.23 23.47 3.88
C ASN A 178 6.38 24.62 3.31
N ASP A 179 7.03 25.62 2.71
CA ASP A 179 6.41 26.87 2.29
C ASP A 179 6.46 27.14 0.76
N GLY A 180 6.86 26.12 -0.03
CA GLY A 180 7.00 26.26 -1.48
C GLY A 180 5.82 25.70 -2.31
N PHE A 181 4.76 25.19 -1.73
CA PHE A 181 3.70 24.47 -2.47
C PHE A 181 2.92 25.38 -3.45
N VAL A 182 2.42 26.50 -2.97
CA VAL A 182 1.65 27.45 -3.80
C VAL A 182 2.53 28.11 -4.86
N THR A 183 3.79 28.42 -4.53
CA THR A 183 4.73 29.02 -5.47
C THR A 183 5.11 28.07 -6.59
N GLU A 184 5.38 26.79 -6.30
CA GLU A 184 5.69 25.77 -7.30
C GLU A 184 4.49 25.46 -8.20
N TYR A 185 3.29 25.33 -7.62
CA TYR A 185 2.06 25.09 -8.38
C TYR A 185 1.72 26.26 -9.31
N THR A 186 1.89 27.50 -8.84
CA THR A 186 1.75 28.70 -9.67
C THR A 186 2.78 28.74 -10.80
N ALA A 187 4.04 28.40 -10.52
CA ALA A 187 5.12 28.41 -11.50
C ALA A 187 4.90 27.37 -12.62
N ASP A 188 4.25 26.25 -12.31
CA ASP A 188 3.87 25.21 -13.28
C ASP A 188 2.63 25.60 -14.12
N GLY A 189 2.01 26.74 -13.82
CA GLY A 189 0.91 27.29 -14.59
C GLY A 189 -0.49 26.87 -14.14
N ALA A 190 -0.65 26.46 -12.88
CA ALA A 190 -1.94 26.08 -12.32
C ALA A 190 -2.97 27.24 -12.43
N PRO A 191 -4.19 26.95 -12.93
CA PRO A 191 -5.25 27.95 -13.06
C PRO A 191 -5.85 28.38 -11.72
N VAL A 192 -5.75 27.52 -10.69
CA VAL A 192 -6.30 27.71 -9.32
C VAL A 192 -5.19 27.38 -8.33
N PRO A 193 -4.27 28.31 -8.04
CA PRO A 193 -3.05 28.03 -7.29
C PRO A 193 -3.24 27.57 -5.84
N ASP A 194 -4.39 27.84 -5.23
CA ASP A 194 -4.73 27.45 -3.88
C ASP A 194 -5.23 25.99 -3.74
N GLU A 195 -5.52 25.28 -4.84
CA GLU A 195 -5.97 23.87 -4.78
C GLU A 195 -5.00 22.95 -4.03
N VAL A 196 -3.69 23.21 -4.09
CA VAL A 196 -2.68 22.41 -3.37
C VAL A 196 -2.77 22.53 -1.85
N MET A 197 -3.42 23.60 -1.35
CA MET A 197 -3.73 23.82 0.07
C MET A 197 -5.10 23.22 0.46
N GLY A 198 -5.81 22.64 -0.50
CA GLY A 198 -7.09 22.01 -0.32
C GLY A 198 -6.98 20.66 0.39
N TYR A 199 -7.93 20.37 1.28
CA TYR A 199 -8.05 19.06 1.92
C TYR A 199 -9.43 18.43 1.65
N LEU A 200 -9.45 17.10 1.60
CA LEU A 200 -10.69 16.33 1.49
C LEU A 200 -11.43 16.27 2.83
N THR A 201 -12.73 16.06 2.74
CA THR A 201 -13.59 15.83 3.90
C THR A 201 -14.17 14.42 3.84
N ARG A 202 -14.77 13.96 4.94
CA ARG A 202 -15.48 12.68 5.00
C ARG A 202 -16.54 12.52 3.89
N ALA A 203 -17.15 13.61 3.46
CA ALA A 203 -18.16 13.58 2.40
C ALA A 203 -17.54 13.23 1.03
N LEU A 204 -16.28 13.62 0.79
CA LEU A 204 -15.58 13.37 -0.47
C LEU A 204 -14.80 12.04 -0.46
N ALA A 205 -14.32 11.59 0.72
CA ALA A 205 -13.55 10.35 0.86
C ALA A 205 -14.12 9.40 1.95
N PRO A 206 -15.41 9.03 1.88
CA PRO A 206 -16.10 8.37 2.99
C PRO A 206 -15.53 6.99 3.34
N VAL A 207 -15.00 6.25 2.39
CA VAL A 207 -14.40 4.92 2.60
C VAL A 207 -13.10 5.04 3.37
N SER A 208 -12.18 5.89 2.92
CA SER A 208 -10.88 6.12 3.57
C SER A 208 -11.06 6.61 5.01
N TYR A 209 -12.01 7.52 5.25
CA TYR A 209 -12.33 8.00 6.59
C TYR A 209 -12.91 6.91 7.48
N THR A 210 -13.79 6.06 6.95
CA THR A 210 -14.34 4.93 7.71
C THR A 210 -13.25 3.92 8.08
N LEU A 211 -12.33 3.65 7.15
CA LEU A 211 -11.19 2.77 7.43
C LEU A 211 -10.25 3.37 8.48
N ALA A 212 -9.92 4.66 8.36
CA ALA A 212 -9.11 5.39 9.33
C ALA A 212 -9.73 5.40 10.74
N ASP A 213 -11.07 5.51 10.84
CA ASP A 213 -11.78 5.47 12.13
C ASP A 213 -11.73 4.11 12.81
N ASN A 214 -11.60 3.04 12.03
CA ASN A 214 -11.79 1.68 12.53
C ASN A 214 -10.52 0.83 12.55
N TYR A 215 -9.41 1.31 11.99
CA TYR A 215 -8.15 0.58 11.93
C TYR A 215 -6.96 1.47 12.33
N ALA A 216 -5.75 0.99 12.13
CA ALA A 216 -4.53 1.70 12.47
C ALA A 216 -4.21 2.75 11.41
N LEU A 217 -4.50 4.01 11.68
CA LEU A 217 -4.10 5.15 10.85
C LEU A 217 -2.63 5.51 11.17
N CYS A 218 -1.74 5.35 10.19
CA CYS A 218 -0.32 5.65 10.36
C CYS A 218 -0.07 7.14 10.05
N GLU A 219 -0.13 7.99 11.06
CA GLU A 219 0.01 9.45 10.89
C GLU A 219 1.44 9.93 10.62
N ARG A 220 2.41 9.03 10.68
CA ARG A 220 3.83 9.30 10.38
C ARG A 220 4.39 8.31 9.34
N TRP A 221 3.62 8.06 8.30
CA TRP A 221 4.09 7.34 7.13
C TRP A 221 4.56 8.34 6.08
N PHE A 222 5.83 8.27 5.71
CA PHE A 222 6.47 9.18 4.78
C PHE A 222 6.73 8.49 3.44
N ALA A 223 6.70 9.24 2.33
CA ALA A 223 7.27 8.77 1.09
C ALA A 223 8.76 8.47 1.30
N SER A 224 9.26 7.41 0.69
CA SER A 224 10.64 6.95 0.95
C SER A 224 11.71 7.87 0.41
N VAL A 225 11.35 8.71 -0.56
CA VAL A 225 12.23 9.71 -1.15
C VAL A 225 11.42 10.95 -1.51
N MET A 226 12.06 12.13 -1.41
CA MET A 226 11.47 13.40 -1.80
C MET A 226 11.55 13.57 -3.32
N GLY A 227 10.59 12.96 -4.03
CA GLY A 227 10.59 12.90 -5.48
C GLY A 227 9.40 12.13 -6.04
N PRO A 228 9.41 11.82 -7.33
CA PRO A 228 8.26 11.32 -8.06
C PRO A 228 7.95 9.84 -7.78
N THR A 229 6.89 9.35 -8.40
CA THR A 229 6.30 8.02 -8.30
C THR A 229 7.30 6.86 -8.38
N TRP A 230 8.14 6.80 -9.46
CA TRP A 230 8.95 5.60 -9.66
C TRP A 230 10.02 5.38 -8.62
N PRO A 231 10.82 6.37 -8.20
CA PRO A 231 11.74 6.21 -7.07
C PRO A 231 11.03 5.69 -5.81
N ASN A 232 9.86 6.23 -5.46
CA ASN A 232 9.10 5.78 -4.30
C ASN A 232 8.59 4.34 -4.43
N ARG A 233 8.05 3.95 -5.58
CA ARG A 233 7.66 2.57 -5.87
C ARG A 233 8.87 1.63 -5.89
N PHE A 234 10.05 2.08 -6.35
CA PHE A 234 11.28 1.29 -6.23
C PHE A 234 11.65 1.03 -4.76
N TYR A 235 11.47 2.00 -3.87
CA TYR A 235 11.71 1.76 -2.44
C TYR A 235 10.75 0.72 -1.86
N LEU A 236 9.48 0.69 -2.27
CA LEU A 236 8.54 -0.38 -1.88
C LEU A 236 9.04 -1.75 -2.36
N HIS A 237 9.51 -1.85 -3.59
CA HIS A 237 9.81 -3.12 -4.23
C HIS A 237 11.26 -3.60 -4.02
N LEU A 238 12.22 -2.66 -3.91
CA LEU A 238 13.66 -2.92 -3.95
C LEU A 238 14.40 -2.36 -2.73
N ALA A 239 13.71 -1.61 -1.86
CA ALA A 239 14.26 -0.83 -0.76
C ALA A 239 15.37 0.16 -1.18
N THR A 240 15.40 0.55 -2.44
CA THR A 240 16.28 1.57 -3.02
C THR A 240 15.80 1.99 -4.40
N SER A 241 16.02 3.24 -4.77
CA SER A 241 15.81 3.69 -6.16
C SER A 241 17.03 3.45 -7.07
N GLY A 242 18.11 2.88 -6.54
CA GLY A 242 19.36 2.71 -7.29
C GLY A 242 19.97 4.06 -7.74
N GLY A 243 19.69 5.14 -7.02
CA GLY A 243 20.13 6.50 -7.34
C GLY A 243 19.24 7.24 -8.34
N MET A 244 18.08 6.68 -8.71
CA MET A 244 17.14 7.33 -9.61
C MET A 244 16.32 8.39 -8.87
N LYS A 245 16.22 9.58 -9.48
CA LYS A 245 15.48 10.77 -9.02
C LYS A 245 14.30 11.11 -9.93
N THR A 246 14.13 10.35 -10.99
CA THR A 246 13.15 10.57 -12.06
C THR A 246 12.47 9.25 -12.40
N ASN A 247 11.39 9.32 -13.18
CA ASN A 247 10.65 8.14 -13.64
C ASN A 247 11.41 7.43 -14.77
N ASP A 248 12.54 6.83 -14.44
CA ASP A 248 13.40 6.07 -15.35
C ASP A 248 13.51 4.59 -14.96
N PRO A 249 13.49 3.65 -15.92
CA PRO A 249 13.66 2.23 -15.67
C PRO A 249 15.04 1.89 -15.10
N ILE A 250 15.10 0.97 -14.11
CA ILE A 250 16.34 0.53 -13.45
C ILE A 250 16.70 -0.95 -13.70
N SER A 251 15.99 -1.62 -14.60
CA SER A 251 16.22 -3.05 -14.89
C SER A 251 17.65 -3.41 -15.28
N SER A 252 18.41 -2.43 -15.79
CA SER A 252 19.83 -2.62 -16.13
C SER A 252 20.77 -2.72 -14.92
N LEU A 253 20.31 -2.35 -13.72
CA LEU A 253 21.13 -2.38 -12.51
C LEU A 253 21.15 -3.76 -11.83
N GLY A 254 20.25 -4.67 -12.21
CA GLY A 254 20.20 -6.03 -11.68
C GLY A 254 19.96 -6.09 -10.16
N LEU A 255 19.23 -5.11 -9.62
CA LEU A 255 18.90 -5.05 -8.21
C LEU A 255 17.89 -6.15 -7.84
N PRO A 256 18.05 -6.85 -6.71
CA PRO A 256 17.06 -7.79 -6.23
C PRO A 256 15.81 -7.05 -5.75
N SER A 257 14.65 -7.66 -5.93
CA SER A 257 13.36 -7.18 -5.42
C SER A 257 12.91 -7.98 -4.20
N ILE A 258 11.90 -7.48 -3.50
CA ILE A 258 11.23 -8.22 -2.43
C ILE A 258 10.69 -9.57 -2.95
N PHE A 259 10.22 -9.62 -4.19
CA PHE A 259 9.73 -10.85 -4.80
C PHE A 259 10.86 -11.88 -4.97
N ASP A 260 12.07 -11.46 -5.34
CA ASP A 260 13.22 -12.36 -5.44
C ASP A 260 13.58 -12.95 -4.05
N ARG A 261 13.53 -12.13 -2.98
CA ARG A 261 13.76 -12.61 -1.61
C ARG A 261 12.69 -13.58 -1.12
N LEU A 262 11.43 -13.33 -1.49
CA LEU A 262 10.32 -14.22 -1.16
C LEU A 262 10.43 -15.55 -1.92
N ASP A 263 10.80 -15.51 -3.21
CA ASP A 263 11.02 -16.70 -4.03
C ASP A 263 12.18 -17.54 -3.48
N ASP A 264 13.29 -16.92 -3.10
CA ASP A 264 14.46 -17.59 -2.47
C ASP A 264 14.07 -18.29 -1.15
N ALA A 265 13.12 -17.73 -0.40
CA ALA A 265 12.62 -18.29 0.86
C ALA A 265 11.45 -19.27 0.68
N GLY A 266 10.98 -19.49 -0.55
CA GLY A 266 9.81 -20.34 -0.84
C GLY A 266 8.48 -19.75 -0.36
N VAL A 267 8.40 -18.44 -0.19
CA VAL A 267 7.19 -17.71 0.19
C VAL A 267 6.39 -17.35 -1.06
N SER A 268 5.15 -17.83 -1.14
CA SER A 268 4.30 -17.57 -2.28
C SER A 268 4.00 -16.07 -2.41
N ASN A 269 4.13 -15.55 -3.63
CA ASN A 269 3.94 -14.13 -3.88
C ASN A 269 3.33 -13.86 -5.25
N ARG A 270 2.64 -12.73 -5.40
CA ARG A 270 2.07 -12.29 -6.66
C ARG A 270 1.91 -10.78 -6.72
N TYR A 271 2.11 -10.21 -7.90
CA TYR A 271 1.80 -8.83 -8.21
C TYR A 271 0.53 -8.80 -9.08
N TYR A 272 -0.50 -8.08 -8.63
CA TYR A 272 -1.75 -7.92 -9.36
C TYR A 272 -1.81 -6.53 -9.98
N SER A 273 -1.82 -6.46 -11.31
CA SER A 273 -1.90 -5.20 -12.04
C SER A 273 -3.28 -4.99 -12.65
N SER A 274 -3.65 -3.72 -12.74
CA SER A 274 -4.90 -3.33 -13.40
C SER A 274 -4.67 -3.00 -14.88
N ASN A 275 -3.64 -2.21 -15.23
CA ASN A 275 -3.35 -1.88 -16.63
C ASN A 275 -1.86 -1.95 -16.98
N LEU A 276 -1.02 -1.25 -16.23
CA LEU A 276 0.40 -1.09 -16.49
C LEU A 276 1.19 -1.77 -15.36
N PRO A 277 1.74 -2.99 -15.58
CA PRO A 277 2.52 -3.64 -14.53
C PRO A 277 3.81 -2.87 -14.24
N PHE A 278 3.84 -2.09 -13.17
CA PHE A 278 5.01 -1.29 -12.79
C PHE A 278 6.28 -2.16 -12.64
N VAL A 279 6.13 -3.38 -12.16
CA VAL A 279 7.24 -4.32 -11.97
C VAL A 279 8.08 -4.59 -13.24
N LEU A 280 7.51 -4.28 -14.42
CA LEU A 280 8.23 -4.42 -15.69
C LEU A 280 9.40 -3.44 -15.82
N VAL A 281 9.34 -2.27 -15.17
CA VAL A 281 10.39 -1.24 -15.28
C VAL A 281 11.70 -1.62 -14.59
N TYR A 282 11.67 -2.61 -13.70
CA TYR A 282 12.88 -3.20 -13.13
C TYR A 282 13.10 -4.68 -13.55
N GLY A 283 12.33 -5.17 -14.52
CA GLY A 283 12.59 -6.43 -15.22
C GLY A 283 11.91 -7.67 -14.65
N LYS A 284 10.97 -7.55 -13.68
CA LYS A 284 10.12 -8.68 -13.23
C LYS A 284 9.09 -9.00 -14.31
N THR A 285 9.02 -10.26 -14.72
CA THR A 285 8.11 -10.73 -15.79
C THR A 285 7.25 -11.93 -15.39
N GLU A 286 7.49 -12.49 -14.22
CA GLU A 286 6.79 -13.67 -13.69
C GLU A 286 6.01 -13.30 -12.43
N GLY A 287 5.01 -14.10 -12.08
CA GLY A 287 4.16 -13.85 -10.93
C GLY A 287 3.26 -12.60 -11.06
N ILE A 288 2.94 -12.18 -12.30
CA ILE A 288 2.04 -11.06 -12.59
C ILE A 288 0.66 -11.61 -12.89
N GLY A 289 -0.34 -11.17 -12.12
CA GLY A 289 -1.77 -11.42 -12.33
C GLY A 289 -2.51 -10.15 -12.73
N GLN A 290 -3.75 -10.31 -13.16
CA GLN A 290 -4.68 -9.22 -13.39
C GLN A 290 -5.48 -8.94 -12.11
N ILE A 291 -6.04 -7.75 -11.99
CA ILE A 291 -6.88 -7.39 -10.82
C ILE A 291 -8.09 -8.32 -10.65
N ALA A 292 -8.63 -8.87 -11.73
CA ALA A 292 -9.71 -9.86 -11.66
C ALA A 292 -9.26 -11.13 -10.92
N ASP A 293 -8.00 -11.58 -11.15
CA ASP A 293 -7.45 -12.75 -10.45
C ASP A 293 -7.36 -12.51 -8.93
N PHE A 294 -7.08 -11.27 -8.50
CA PHE A 294 -7.05 -10.92 -7.08
C PHE A 294 -8.40 -11.20 -6.40
N PHE A 295 -9.50 -10.78 -7.04
CA PHE A 295 -10.83 -11.00 -6.50
C PHE A 295 -11.19 -12.49 -6.45
N ASP A 296 -10.82 -13.24 -7.49
CA ASP A 296 -11.05 -14.69 -7.55
C ASP A 296 -10.21 -15.41 -6.48
N ASP A 297 -8.93 -15.08 -6.33
CA ASP A 297 -8.03 -15.64 -5.32
C ASP A 297 -8.49 -15.31 -3.89
N ALA A 298 -8.96 -14.08 -3.64
CA ALA A 298 -9.51 -13.67 -2.35
C ALA A 298 -10.78 -14.46 -2.00
N ALA A 299 -11.70 -14.59 -2.96
CA ALA A 299 -12.95 -15.33 -2.76
C ALA A 299 -12.72 -16.83 -2.55
N ALA A 300 -11.74 -17.42 -3.24
CA ALA A 300 -11.38 -18.83 -3.12
C ALA A 300 -10.52 -19.15 -1.87
N GLY A 301 -9.96 -18.12 -1.20
CA GLY A 301 -8.99 -18.32 -0.12
C GLY A 301 -7.64 -18.84 -0.61
N THR A 302 -7.23 -18.45 -1.80
CA THR A 302 -5.98 -18.87 -2.47
C THR A 302 -5.00 -17.74 -2.70
N LEU A 303 -5.21 -16.59 -2.04
CA LEU A 303 -4.24 -15.49 -2.10
C LEU A 303 -2.85 -15.98 -1.66
N PRO A 304 -1.77 -15.56 -2.34
CA PRO A 304 -0.42 -15.86 -1.89
C PRO A 304 -0.11 -15.17 -0.56
N GLN A 305 0.97 -15.60 0.08
CA GLN A 305 1.41 -15.05 1.37
C GLN A 305 1.79 -13.56 1.26
N PHE A 306 2.31 -13.13 0.10
CA PHE A 306 2.62 -11.73 -0.17
C PHE A 306 2.03 -11.29 -1.51
N SER A 307 1.32 -10.17 -1.50
CA SER A 307 0.69 -9.60 -2.69
C SER A 307 0.90 -8.09 -2.73
N ILE A 308 1.21 -7.57 -3.92
CA ILE A 308 1.09 -6.15 -4.22
C ILE A 308 -0.02 -5.97 -5.26
N VAL A 309 -0.89 -5.01 -5.02
CA VAL A 309 -2.04 -4.68 -5.87
C VAL A 309 -1.91 -3.24 -6.33
N ASP A 310 -1.89 -3.03 -7.63
CA ASP A 310 -1.87 -1.70 -8.21
C ASP A 310 -3.23 -1.33 -8.83
N PRO A 311 -3.65 -0.07 -8.71
CA PRO A 311 -4.84 0.46 -9.36
C PRO A 311 -4.67 0.53 -10.89
N VAL A 312 -5.69 1.00 -11.59
CA VAL A 312 -5.56 1.49 -12.97
C VAL A 312 -4.81 2.81 -12.89
N LEU A 313 -3.53 2.77 -13.27
CA LEU A 313 -2.68 3.94 -13.29
C LEU A 313 -3.13 4.90 -14.38
N THR A 314 -3.33 6.17 -14.02
CA THR A 314 -3.74 7.25 -14.94
C THR A 314 -2.62 7.50 -15.95
N ALA A 315 -2.90 7.29 -17.25
CA ALA A 315 -1.94 7.48 -18.32
C ALA A 315 -2.59 7.60 -19.69
N ASN A 316 -2.05 8.43 -20.59
CA ASN A 316 -2.44 8.52 -22.00
C ASN A 316 -3.95 8.61 -22.25
N GLY A 317 -4.68 9.41 -21.48
CA GLY A 317 -6.14 9.53 -21.57
C GLY A 317 -6.90 8.32 -21.03
N THR A 318 -6.24 7.45 -20.28
CA THR A 318 -6.87 6.42 -19.48
C THR A 318 -7.30 7.03 -18.16
N ILE A 319 -8.56 6.84 -17.79
CA ILE A 319 -9.06 7.25 -16.50
C ILE A 319 -8.61 6.23 -15.48
N GLY A 320 -7.85 6.69 -14.46
CA GLY A 320 -7.40 5.88 -13.36
C GLY A 320 -8.45 5.73 -12.26
N ASN A 321 -8.19 4.80 -11.35
CA ASN A 321 -8.79 4.72 -10.04
C ASN A 321 -7.69 4.72 -8.96
N ASP A 322 -6.59 5.39 -9.29
CA ASP A 322 -5.35 5.51 -8.53
C ASP A 322 -5.30 6.76 -7.64
N ASP A 323 -6.25 7.68 -7.78
CA ASP A 323 -6.33 9.00 -7.15
C ASP A 323 -5.36 10.06 -7.72
N HIS A 324 -4.50 9.72 -8.68
CA HIS A 324 -3.62 10.68 -9.35
C HIS A 324 -4.42 11.75 -10.10
N PRO A 325 -4.19 13.06 -9.91
CA PRO A 325 -4.86 14.09 -10.70
C PRO A 325 -4.68 13.88 -12.22
N PRO A 326 -5.73 14.03 -13.02
CA PRO A 326 -7.10 14.45 -12.71
C PRO A 326 -8.09 13.31 -12.41
N ALA A 327 -7.64 12.16 -11.89
CA ALA A 327 -8.55 11.08 -11.54
C ALA A 327 -9.55 11.53 -10.45
N ASP A 328 -10.80 11.06 -10.58
CA ASP A 328 -11.84 11.30 -9.58
C ASP A 328 -11.59 10.41 -8.35
N ILE A 329 -11.40 11.02 -7.19
CA ILE A 329 -11.24 10.33 -5.89
C ILE A 329 -12.37 9.32 -5.64
N ALA A 330 -13.60 9.57 -6.12
CA ALA A 330 -14.69 8.62 -5.98
C ALA A 330 -14.38 7.26 -6.63
N MET A 331 -13.59 7.23 -7.70
CA MET A 331 -13.14 5.99 -8.35
C MET A 331 -12.12 5.25 -7.49
N GLY A 332 -11.16 5.97 -6.88
CA GLY A 332 -10.22 5.39 -5.92
C GLY A 332 -10.92 4.87 -4.67
N GLN A 333 -11.91 5.61 -4.14
CA GLN A 333 -12.74 5.14 -3.03
C GLN A 333 -13.48 3.84 -3.37
N ALA A 334 -14.00 3.70 -4.60
CA ALA A 334 -14.63 2.46 -5.07
C ALA A 334 -13.62 1.31 -5.19
N PHE A 335 -12.40 1.60 -5.62
CA PHE A 335 -11.33 0.61 -5.71
C PHE A 335 -10.92 0.12 -4.31
N ILE A 336 -10.58 1.03 -3.41
CA ILE A 336 -10.24 0.73 -2.01
C ILE A 336 -11.36 -0.09 -1.35
N ALA A 337 -12.63 0.32 -1.51
CA ALA A 337 -13.78 -0.39 -0.97
C ALA A 337 -13.88 -1.82 -1.52
N SER A 338 -13.66 -2.01 -2.83
CA SER A 338 -13.75 -3.32 -3.47
C SER A 338 -12.64 -4.26 -2.99
N ILE A 339 -11.39 -3.78 -2.88
CA ILE A 339 -10.26 -4.55 -2.35
C ILE A 339 -10.48 -4.93 -0.89
N TYR A 340 -10.82 -3.93 -0.04
CA TYR A 340 -11.12 -4.20 1.36
C TYR A 340 -12.24 -5.24 1.51
N GLN A 341 -13.36 -5.05 0.82
CA GLN A 341 -14.52 -5.93 0.96
C GLN A 341 -14.27 -7.34 0.43
N ALA A 342 -13.42 -7.49 -0.60
CA ALA A 342 -12.99 -8.80 -1.08
C ALA A 342 -12.21 -9.56 0.01
N LEU A 343 -11.30 -8.88 0.70
CA LEU A 343 -10.56 -9.46 1.83
C LEU A 343 -11.46 -9.70 3.04
N ALA A 344 -12.36 -8.76 3.35
CA ALA A 344 -13.34 -8.87 4.44
C ALA A 344 -14.28 -10.08 4.28
N ALA A 345 -14.61 -10.43 3.03
CA ALA A 345 -15.43 -11.61 2.70
C ALA A 345 -14.60 -12.88 2.52
N SER A 346 -13.28 -12.79 2.49
CA SER A 346 -12.38 -13.92 2.27
C SER A 346 -12.27 -14.80 3.52
N PRO A 347 -12.16 -16.14 3.36
CA PRO A 347 -11.82 -17.03 4.49
C PRO A 347 -10.45 -16.75 5.11
N LEU A 348 -9.62 -15.89 4.47
CA LEU A 348 -8.29 -15.52 4.95
C LEU A 348 -8.28 -14.26 5.83
N TRP A 349 -9.42 -13.58 6.02
CA TRP A 349 -9.52 -12.30 6.74
C TRP A 349 -8.79 -12.28 8.08
N GLU A 350 -9.00 -13.30 8.91
CA GLU A 350 -8.45 -13.35 10.26
C GLU A 350 -6.93 -13.36 10.33
N ARG A 351 -6.26 -13.71 9.21
CA ARG A 351 -4.79 -13.86 9.11
C ARG A 351 -4.16 -12.94 8.06
N THR A 352 -4.95 -12.01 7.54
CA THR A 352 -4.52 -11.06 6.51
C THR A 352 -4.23 -9.70 7.10
N LEU A 353 -3.11 -9.13 6.69
CA LEU A 353 -2.74 -7.74 6.88
C LEU A 353 -2.86 -7.02 5.54
N LEU A 354 -3.76 -6.05 5.45
CA LEU A 354 -3.86 -5.14 4.30
C LEU A 354 -3.20 -3.82 4.66
N VAL A 355 -2.27 -3.37 3.83
CA VAL A 355 -1.65 -2.05 3.89
C VAL A 355 -2.17 -1.24 2.73
N ILE A 356 -2.85 -0.13 2.99
CA ILE A 356 -3.21 0.85 1.98
C ILE A 356 -2.30 2.06 2.19
N THR A 357 -1.57 2.45 1.17
CA THR A 357 -0.69 3.63 1.20
C THR A 357 -0.67 4.32 -0.17
N TYR A 358 -0.01 5.45 -0.24
CA TYR A 358 0.21 6.22 -1.46
C TYR A 358 1.72 6.30 -1.72
N ASP A 359 2.12 6.45 -2.97
CA ASP A 359 3.53 6.45 -3.36
C ASP A 359 4.27 7.72 -2.94
N GLU A 360 3.65 8.90 -3.16
CA GLU A 360 4.18 10.20 -2.76
C GLU A 360 3.05 11.23 -2.64
N HIS A 361 3.39 12.47 -2.25
CA HIS A 361 2.44 13.51 -1.83
C HIS A 361 1.67 14.20 -2.98
N GLY A 362 2.05 13.98 -4.25
CA GLY A 362 1.39 14.55 -5.42
C GLY A 362 1.46 16.08 -5.51
N GLY A 363 2.44 16.72 -4.87
CA GLY A 363 2.53 18.17 -4.82
C GLY A 363 1.53 18.85 -3.89
N PHE A 364 0.69 18.08 -3.18
CA PHE A 364 -0.26 18.60 -2.18
C PHE A 364 0.43 18.89 -0.85
N PHE A 365 -0.04 19.95 -0.18
CA PHE A 365 0.49 20.42 1.08
C PHE A 365 0.45 19.36 2.19
N ASP A 366 1.52 19.30 2.96
CA ASP A 366 1.59 18.63 4.26
C ASP A 366 2.37 19.50 5.24
N HIS A 367 1.80 19.70 6.44
CA HIS A 367 2.39 20.61 7.41
C HIS A 367 3.59 20.04 8.17
N VAL A 368 3.77 18.70 8.16
CA VAL A 368 4.85 18.05 8.91
C VAL A 368 6.12 17.97 8.06
N PRO A 369 7.23 18.58 8.50
CA PRO A 369 8.51 18.44 7.81
C PRO A 369 8.97 16.98 7.79
N PRO A 370 9.33 16.43 6.63
CA PRO A 370 9.83 15.07 6.54
C PRO A 370 11.12 14.87 7.33
N PRO A 371 11.22 13.77 8.12
CA PRO A 371 12.43 13.42 8.85
C PRO A 371 13.48 12.79 7.92
N THR A 372 14.64 12.50 8.47
CA THR A 372 15.68 11.71 7.80
C THR A 372 15.62 10.24 8.21
N THR A 373 16.26 9.40 7.39
CA THR A 373 16.44 7.96 7.61
C THR A 373 17.86 7.55 7.23
N THR A 374 18.18 6.27 7.33
CA THR A 374 19.44 5.71 6.85
C THR A 374 19.30 5.30 5.38
N ASP A 375 20.26 5.70 4.54
CA ASP A 375 20.36 5.23 3.16
C ASP A 375 21.84 5.03 2.78
N ALA A 376 22.09 4.23 1.74
CA ALA A 376 23.43 4.02 1.19
C ALA A 376 23.98 5.29 0.51
N MET A 377 23.12 6.20 0.10
CA MET A 377 23.45 7.46 -0.56
C MET A 377 22.89 8.63 0.25
N ALA A 378 23.75 9.53 0.73
CA ALA A 378 23.37 10.63 1.61
C ALA A 378 22.26 11.54 1.06
N GLU A 379 22.14 11.69 -0.25
CA GLU A 379 21.08 12.48 -0.88
C GLU A 379 19.68 11.82 -0.81
N PHE A 380 19.61 10.54 -0.41
CA PHE A 380 18.38 9.76 -0.23
C PHE A 380 18.06 9.50 1.26
N GLU A 381 18.84 10.06 2.17
CA GLU A 381 18.54 10.02 3.60
C GLU A 381 17.35 10.91 3.99
N GLN A 382 17.03 11.93 3.18
CA GLN A 382 15.85 12.76 3.38
C GLN A 382 14.61 12.05 2.86
N LEU A 383 13.66 11.74 3.76
CA LEU A 383 12.34 11.22 3.39
C LEU A 383 11.52 12.28 2.64
N GLY A 384 10.54 11.84 1.85
CA GLY A 384 9.54 12.72 1.26
C GLY A 384 8.43 13.07 2.24
N PHE A 385 7.44 13.86 1.80
CA PHE A 385 6.29 14.26 2.61
C PHE A 385 5.47 13.06 3.08
N ARG A 386 4.65 13.26 4.12
CA ARG A 386 3.74 12.24 4.59
C ARG A 386 2.72 11.87 3.51
N VAL A 387 2.42 10.59 3.46
CA VAL A 387 1.38 10.02 2.60
C VAL A 387 0.31 9.32 3.44
N PRO A 388 -0.93 9.22 2.96
CA PRO A 388 -1.95 8.47 3.65
C PRO A 388 -1.54 7.01 3.80
N ALA A 389 -1.68 6.44 5.01
CA ALA A 389 -1.45 5.02 5.21
C ALA A 389 -2.37 4.47 6.30
N ILE A 390 -2.98 3.32 6.01
CA ILE A 390 -3.84 2.60 6.95
C ILE A 390 -3.43 1.12 6.93
N VAL A 391 -3.18 0.57 8.10
CA VAL A 391 -2.97 -0.88 8.28
C VAL A 391 -4.26 -1.49 8.79
N ILE A 392 -4.72 -2.55 8.12
CA ILE A 392 -6.07 -3.11 8.24
C ILE A 392 -5.99 -4.63 8.41
N GLY A 393 -6.82 -5.20 9.27
CA GLY A 393 -6.91 -6.64 9.48
C GLY A 393 -7.64 -7.01 10.75
N GLY A 394 -7.92 -8.31 10.93
CA GLY A 394 -8.58 -8.81 12.12
C GLY A 394 -7.75 -8.66 13.40
N MET A 395 -6.42 -8.63 13.28
CA MET A 395 -5.46 -8.51 14.38
C MET A 395 -4.93 -7.09 14.59
N VAL A 396 -5.38 -6.13 13.78
CA VAL A 396 -4.88 -4.75 13.78
C VAL A 396 -5.59 -3.93 14.85
N LYS A 397 -4.88 -3.02 15.48
CA LYS A 397 -5.42 -2.01 16.41
C LYS A 397 -6.60 -1.28 15.81
N ARG A 398 -7.61 -1.00 16.63
CA ARG A 398 -8.87 -0.38 16.21
C ARG A 398 -8.95 1.08 16.61
N GLY A 399 -9.18 1.95 15.62
CA GLY A 399 -9.39 3.38 15.83
C GLY A 399 -8.16 4.13 16.33
N CYS A 400 -6.97 3.57 16.17
CA CYS A 400 -5.73 4.12 16.68
C CYS A 400 -5.00 4.96 15.63
N ALA A 401 -4.44 6.09 16.06
CA ALA A 401 -3.37 6.78 15.36
C ALA A 401 -2.02 6.17 15.78
N ILE A 402 -1.23 5.76 14.80
CA ILE A 402 0.08 5.16 15.02
C ILE A 402 1.15 6.20 14.75
N THR A 403 1.87 6.59 15.80
CA THR A 403 2.93 7.63 15.78
C THR A 403 4.31 7.09 15.40
N THR A 404 4.44 5.77 15.21
CA THR A 404 5.68 5.15 14.72
C THR A 404 5.99 5.69 13.33
N GLN A 405 7.24 6.12 13.12
CA GLN A 405 7.71 6.54 11.81
C GLN A 405 7.82 5.34 10.87
N PHE A 406 7.13 5.41 9.73
CA PHE A 406 7.18 4.45 8.65
C PHE A 406 7.57 5.13 7.34
N ASP A 407 8.03 4.30 6.38
CA ASP A 407 8.11 4.63 4.97
C ASP A 407 7.78 3.38 4.14
N HIS A 408 7.89 3.43 2.81
CA HIS A 408 7.57 2.26 1.97
C HIS A 408 8.44 1.05 2.24
N VAL A 409 9.67 1.26 2.74
CA VAL A 409 10.59 0.17 3.14
C VAL A 409 10.08 -0.59 4.36
N SER A 410 9.15 -0.01 5.15
CA SER A 410 8.49 -0.69 6.28
C SER A 410 7.76 -1.97 5.87
N VAL A 411 7.27 -2.03 4.63
CA VAL A 411 6.69 -3.25 4.05
C VAL A 411 7.75 -4.34 3.89
N ALA A 412 8.91 -3.99 3.33
CA ALA A 412 10.03 -4.92 3.17
C ALA A 412 10.60 -5.33 4.55
N ALA A 413 10.69 -4.40 5.51
CA ALA A 413 11.11 -4.70 6.88
C ALA A 413 10.16 -5.70 7.56
N THR A 414 8.84 -5.52 7.39
CA THR A 414 7.82 -6.45 7.90
C THR A 414 7.96 -7.84 7.28
N ALA A 415 8.07 -7.92 5.95
CA ALA A 415 8.25 -9.18 5.23
C ALA A 415 9.57 -9.87 5.62
N THR A 416 10.65 -9.11 5.73
CA THR A 416 11.97 -9.60 6.15
C THR A 416 11.91 -10.22 7.54
N ARG A 417 11.29 -9.55 8.49
CA ARG A 417 11.10 -10.07 9.86
C ARG A 417 10.20 -11.30 9.84
N LYS A 418 9.03 -11.20 9.21
CA LYS A 418 8.01 -12.24 9.19
C LYS A 418 8.51 -13.58 8.64
N TRP A 419 9.26 -13.54 7.55
CA TRP A 419 9.74 -14.73 6.85
C TRP A 419 11.25 -14.94 6.95
N SER A 420 11.93 -14.18 7.80
CA SER A 420 13.39 -14.26 8.01
C SER A 420 14.17 -14.14 6.70
N LEU A 421 13.77 -13.18 5.87
CA LEU A 421 14.40 -12.94 4.57
C LEU A 421 15.78 -12.28 4.74
N GLU A 422 16.65 -12.44 3.77
CA GLU A 422 17.82 -11.59 3.66
C GLU A 422 17.41 -10.15 3.32
N PRO A 423 17.85 -9.14 4.07
CA PRO A 423 17.50 -7.76 3.78
C PRO A 423 17.95 -7.34 2.38
N LEU A 424 17.10 -6.55 1.70
CA LEU A 424 17.43 -6.00 0.37
C LEU A 424 18.56 -4.98 0.43
N THR A 425 18.55 -4.15 1.47
CA THR A 425 19.52 -3.09 1.73
C THR A 425 19.67 -2.89 3.25
N ASP A 426 20.71 -2.15 3.67
CA ASP A 426 20.90 -1.78 5.09
C ASP A 426 19.73 -0.93 5.62
N ARG A 427 19.04 -0.17 4.76
CA ARG A 427 17.86 0.62 5.13
C ARG A 427 16.72 -0.26 5.66
N VAL A 428 16.53 -1.49 5.14
CA VAL A 428 15.52 -2.42 5.66
C VAL A 428 15.74 -2.72 7.14
N GLY A 429 16.99 -2.88 7.57
CA GLY A 429 17.34 -3.11 8.97
C GLY A 429 17.18 -1.88 9.88
N ALA A 430 17.19 -0.68 9.30
CA ALA A 430 17.04 0.60 10.03
C ALA A 430 15.59 1.10 10.06
N THR A 431 14.70 0.51 9.27
CA THR A 431 13.31 0.94 9.14
C THR A 431 12.39 0.13 10.07
N ASN A 432 11.40 0.80 10.68
CA ASN A 432 10.40 0.14 11.52
C ASN A 432 9.50 -0.78 10.70
N ASP A 433 9.22 -1.97 11.24
CA ASP A 433 8.19 -2.87 10.71
C ASP A 433 6.79 -2.54 11.27
N LEU A 434 5.75 -3.18 10.73
CA LEU A 434 4.35 -2.89 11.04
C LEU A 434 3.83 -3.57 12.31
N SER A 435 4.69 -4.17 13.14
CA SER A 435 4.28 -4.85 14.38
C SER A 435 3.59 -3.91 15.36
N SER A 436 3.94 -2.61 15.38
CA SER A 436 3.28 -1.61 16.23
C SER A 436 1.81 -1.35 15.86
N CYS A 437 1.37 -1.78 14.67
CA CYS A 437 -0.03 -1.72 14.23
C CYS A 437 -0.87 -2.90 14.76
N ILE A 438 -0.23 -3.96 15.28
CA ILE A 438 -0.91 -5.18 15.75
C ILE A 438 -1.36 -5.00 17.20
N ASP A 439 -2.59 -5.42 17.48
CA ASP A 439 -3.12 -5.46 18.86
C ASP A 439 -2.89 -6.85 19.46
N PRO A 440 -2.11 -6.95 20.54
CA PRO A 440 -1.86 -8.24 21.17
C PRO A 440 -3.13 -8.93 21.69
N ALA A 441 -4.18 -8.18 22.00
CA ALA A 441 -5.46 -8.73 22.45
C ALA A 441 -6.24 -9.44 21.34
N PHE A 442 -5.93 -9.15 20.05
CA PHE A 442 -6.65 -9.70 18.91
C PHE A 442 -5.92 -10.88 18.25
N LEU A 443 -4.75 -11.30 18.72
CA LEU A 443 -3.98 -12.39 18.12
C LEU A 443 -4.73 -13.73 18.15
N ASP A 444 -5.38 -14.04 19.28
CA ASP A 444 -6.15 -15.26 19.49
C ASP A 444 -7.65 -15.10 19.17
N ALA A 445 -8.11 -13.86 19.00
CA ALA A 445 -9.50 -13.53 18.71
C ALA A 445 -9.58 -12.36 17.71
N PRO A 446 -9.23 -12.61 16.42
CA PRO A 446 -9.25 -11.59 15.39
C PRO A 446 -10.64 -10.94 15.26
N GLN A 447 -10.67 -9.64 15.12
CA GLN A 447 -11.89 -8.85 15.03
C GLN A 447 -12.56 -8.96 13.65
N PRO A 448 -13.88 -8.97 13.59
CA PRO A 448 -14.60 -9.00 12.32
C PRO A 448 -14.32 -7.71 11.50
N PRO A 449 -14.51 -7.77 10.17
CA PRO A 449 -14.43 -6.59 9.33
C PRO A 449 -15.54 -5.59 9.66
N VAL A 450 -15.29 -4.31 9.39
CA VAL A 450 -16.29 -3.25 9.53
C VAL A 450 -17.06 -3.05 8.23
N ALA A 451 -18.31 -2.62 8.34
CA ALA A 451 -19.10 -2.25 7.18
C ALA A 451 -18.62 -0.91 6.60
N LEU A 452 -18.50 -0.84 5.27
CA LEU A 452 -18.17 0.37 4.55
C LEU A 452 -19.42 1.13 4.09
N PRO A 453 -19.36 2.46 3.95
CA PRO A 453 -20.38 3.21 3.26
C PRO A 453 -20.44 2.82 1.78
N MET A 454 -21.63 2.90 1.19
CA MET A 454 -21.83 2.68 -0.23
C MET A 454 -21.13 3.77 -1.04
N THR A 455 -20.17 3.41 -1.85
CA THR A 455 -19.54 4.33 -2.80
C THR A 455 -20.41 4.43 -4.06
N VAL A 456 -20.78 5.65 -4.41
CA VAL A 456 -21.54 5.93 -5.63
C VAL A 456 -20.58 6.53 -6.66
N VAL A 457 -20.42 5.83 -7.76
CA VAL A 457 -19.55 6.28 -8.85
C VAL A 457 -20.34 6.46 -10.13
N ARG A 458 -19.93 7.44 -10.92
CA ARG A 458 -20.36 7.56 -12.32
C ARG A 458 -19.37 6.83 -13.19
N ARG A 459 -19.85 6.16 -14.26
CA ARG A 459 -18.91 5.57 -15.23
C ARG A 459 -18.05 6.69 -15.81
N PRO A 460 -16.72 6.51 -15.79
CA PRO A 460 -15.83 7.57 -16.25
C PRO A 460 -16.10 7.86 -17.73
N ARG A 461 -16.23 9.15 -18.07
CA ARG A 461 -16.24 9.61 -19.45
C ARG A 461 -14.82 9.63 -19.99
N ILE A 462 -14.64 9.34 -21.27
CA ILE A 462 -13.34 9.49 -21.94
C ILE A 462 -13.03 11.00 -21.97
N PHE A 463 -11.94 11.39 -21.31
CA PHE A 463 -11.50 12.79 -21.25
C PHE A 463 -11.05 13.34 -22.61
N ASP A 464 -11.07 14.67 -22.72
CA ASP A 464 -10.63 15.43 -23.89
C ASP A 464 -9.12 15.21 -24.17
N GLU A 465 -8.72 15.47 -25.41
CA GLU A 465 -7.37 15.24 -25.93
C GLU A 465 -6.28 16.01 -25.15
N ALA A 466 -6.63 17.18 -24.59
CA ALA A 466 -5.72 18.00 -23.79
C ALA A 466 -5.38 17.38 -22.40
N GLN A 467 -6.23 16.50 -21.86
CA GLN A 467 -5.99 15.78 -20.60
C GLN A 467 -5.23 14.46 -20.82
N ARG A 468 -5.00 14.06 -22.09
CA ARG A 468 -4.34 12.81 -22.46
C ARG A 468 -2.82 12.80 -22.21
N GLU A 469 -2.21 13.97 -21.99
CA GLU A 469 -0.76 14.11 -21.86
C GLU A 469 -0.28 14.12 -20.40
N ARG A 470 -1.15 13.85 -19.42
CA ARG A 470 -0.85 13.89 -17.98
C ARG A 470 -0.85 12.50 -17.38
N GLY A 471 -0.23 12.33 -16.21
CA GLY A 471 -0.14 11.09 -15.49
C GLY A 471 1.12 10.28 -15.81
N GLN A 472 1.04 8.96 -15.76
CA GLN A 472 2.17 8.01 -15.90
C GLN A 472 2.64 7.85 -17.37
N ILE A 473 2.96 8.96 -18.05
CA ILE A 473 3.37 8.98 -19.48
C ILE A 473 4.64 8.14 -19.70
N GLU A 474 5.60 8.22 -18.77
CA GLU A 474 6.85 7.46 -18.83
C GLU A 474 6.59 5.97 -18.78
N LEU A 475 5.69 5.53 -17.88
CA LEU A 475 5.31 4.12 -17.75
C LEU A 475 4.57 3.64 -19.00
N ALA A 476 3.62 4.41 -19.52
CA ALA A 476 2.92 4.10 -20.75
C ALA A 476 3.90 3.96 -21.94
N ARG A 477 4.88 4.86 -22.04
CA ARG A 477 5.94 4.78 -23.07
C ARG A 477 6.83 3.56 -22.87
N ALA A 478 7.21 3.23 -21.63
CA ALA A 478 7.98 2.04 -21.35
C ALA A 478 7.21 0.77 -21.73
N CYS A 479 5.93 0.67 -21.36
CA CYS A 479 5.07 -0.46 -21.72
C CYS A 479 4.83 -0.57 -23.23
N ALA A 480 4.64 0.55 -23.94
CA ALA A 480 4.51 0.55 -25.39
C ALA A 480 5.75 -0.03 -26.10
N GLN A 481 6.94 0.28 -25.58
CA GLN A 481 8.19 -0.29 -26.11
C GLN A 481 8.33 -1.81 -25.85
N LEU A 482 7.61 -2.33 -24.87
CA LEU A 482 7.53 -3.75 -24.53
C LEU A 482 6.42 -4.49 -25.30
N GLY A 483 5.71 -3.79 -26.20
CA GLY A 483 4.66 -4.35 -27.04
C GLY A 483 3.24 -4.17 -26.48
N HIS A 484 3.09 -3.39 -25.42
CA HIS A 484 1.80 -2.94 -24.89
C HIS A 484 1.48 -1.56 -25.49
N ASP A 485 0.94 -1.54 -26.70
CA ASP A 485 0.55 -0.28 -27.36
C ASP A 485 -0.60 0.43 -26.63
N ASP A 486 -0.81 1.72 -26.90
CA ASP A 486 -1.82 2.54 -26.23
C ASP A 486 -3.24 1.95 -26.32
N ALA A 487 -3.57 1.28 -27.40
CA ALA A 487 -4.88 0.64 -27.55
C ALA A 487 -5.01 -0.58 -26.63
N ALA A 488 -3.93 -1.37 -26.46
CA ALA A 488 -3.92 -2.47 -25.52
C ALA A 488 -3.99 -1.98 -24.07
N GLN A 489 -3.27 -0.91 -23.74
CA GLN A 489 -3.31 -0.30 -22.41
C GLN A 489 -4.70 0.22 -22.06
N ARG A 490 -5.36 0.96 -22.98
CA ARG A 490 -6.75 1.43 -22.75
C ARG A 490 -7.75 0.29 -22.61
N ARG A 491 -7.60 -0.80 -23.37
CA ARG A 491 -8.47 -1.98 -23.21
C ARG A 491 -8.25 -2.66 -21.85
N ALA A 492 -7.00 -2.78 -21.40
CA ALA A 492 -6.68 -3.35 -20.11
C ALA A 492 -7.26 -2.50 -18.96
N ALA A 493 -7.10 -1.18 -19.03
CA ALA A 493 -7.67 -0.25 -18.06
C ALA A 493 -9.20 -0.35 -18.00
N ALA A 494 -9.88 -0.33 -19.15
CA ALA A 494 -11.33 -0.47 -19.19
C ALA A 494 -11.81 -1.79 -18.59
N ALA A 495 -11.12 -2.90 -18.92
CA ALA A 495 -11.44 -4.21 -18.36
C ALA A 495 -11.22 -4.28 -16.84
N ALA A 496 -10.16 -3.64 -16.34
CA ALA A 496 -9.86 -3.58 -14.92
C ALA A 496 -10.89 -2.74 -14.15
N ILE A 497 -11.26 -1.57 -14.67
CA ILE A 497 -12.33 -0.75 -14.09
C ILE A 497 -13.65 -1.53 -14.04
N ASP A 498 -14.05 -2.17 -15.16
CA ASP A 498 -15.26 -3.00 -15.18
C ASP A 498 -15.21 -4.17 -14.17
N ALA A 499 -14.04 -4.81 -14.01
CA ALA A 499 -13.87 -5.87 -13.01
C ALA A 499 -14.04 -5.33 -11.59
N VAL A 500 -13.37 -4.23 -11.24
CA VAL A 500 -13.45 -3.60 -9.92
C VAL A 500 -14.88 -3.17 -9.60
N LEU A 501 -15.55 -2.47 -10.51
CA LEU A 501 -16.94 -2.01 -10.30
C LEU A 501 -17.91 -3.19 -10.19
N THR A 502 -17.73 -4.23 -11.03
CA THR A 502 -18.56 -5.44 -10.98
C THR A 502 -18.42 -6.17 -9.64
N TRP A 503 -17.17 -6.35 -9.16
CA TRP A 503 -16.92 -6.97 -7.86
C TRP A 503 -17.43 -6.10 -6.71
N GLY A 504 -17.18 -4.78 -6.73
CA GLY A 504 -17.70 -3.86 -5.73
C GLY A 504 -19.23 -3.85 -5.63
N GLN A 505 -19.93 -3.96 -6.77
CA GLN A 505 -21.39 -4.12 -6.79
C GLN A 505 -21.84 -5.48 -6.21
N ARG A 506 -21.18 -6.58 -6.58
CA ARG A 506 -21.45 -7.92 -6.02
C ARG A 506 -21.24 -7.97 -4.52
N LEU A 507 -20.19 -7.31 -4.03
CA LEU A 507 -19.84 -7.22 -2.61
C LEU A 507 -20.68 -6.17 -1.86
N GLY A 508 -21.53 -5.40 -2.54
CA GLY A 508 -22.46 -4.46 -1.94
C GLY A 508 -21.83 -3.17 -1.44
N VAL A 509 -20.67 -2.76 -1.95
CA VAL A 509 -19.94 -1.54 -1.53
C VAL A 509 -19.84 -0.48 -2.62
N VAL A 510 -20.22 -0.80 -3.86
CA VAL A 510 -20.21 0.14 -4.99
C VAL A 510 -21.58 0.17 -5.65
N ARG A 511 -22.05 1.36 -6.00
CA ARG A 511 -23.19 1.59 -6.86
C ARG A 511 -22.75 2.45 -8.05
N VAL A 512 -22.90 1.90 -9.23
CA VAL A 512 -22.67 2.63 -10.48
C VAL A 512 -23.97 3.32 -10.90
N VAL A 513 -23.88 4.60 -11.23
CA VAL A 513 -24.99 5.37 -11.78
C VAL A 513 -24.63 5.78 -13.20
N ASP A 514 -25.58 5.61 -14.12
CA ASP A 514 -25.44 6.11 -15.48
C ASP A 514 -25.77 7.62 -15.50
N ASP A 515 -25.14 8.38 -16.38
CA ASP A 515 -25.53 9.76 -16.63
C ASP A 515 -26.90 9.76 -17.34
N ASP A 516 -27.87 10.45 -16.73
CA ASP A 516 -29.18 10.73 -17.34
C ASP A 516 -29.06 11.67 -18.55
#